data_8fe23d0e583a8d9eff42af02f9713273
#
_entry.id   8fe23d0e583a8d9eff42af02f9713273
#
_cell.length_a   1.000
_cell.length_b   1.000
_cell.length_c   1.000
_cell.angle_alpha   90.00
_cell.angle_beta   90.00
_cell.angle_gamma   90.00
#
_symmetry.space_group_name_H-M   'P 1'
#
loop_
_entity.id
_entity.type
_entity.pdbx_description
1 polymer ?
#
loop_
_entity_poly.entity_id
_entity_poly.type
_entity_poly.pdbx_seq_one_letter_code
_entity_poly.pdbx_strand_id
1 'polypeptide(L)'
;MKLLLEGVGSAFRLTRRTAALLALLIALSPAHAVEPGEMLKDPALEARARQLSQELRCVVCQNQSIDDSNASLAHDLRVIVRERLVAGDSDAEVLAYVEARYGAFVLLRPRLTPQTVLLWGTPFILLAGAAAYLWRTRRRRAAEPAQTPALSPDEQRQLDAILKE
;
A
#
# COMPACT_ATOMS: atom_id res chain seq x y z
N MET A 1 -24.12 46.32 32.43
CA MET A 1 -24.03 44.98 33.05
C MET A 1 -24.10 43.83 32.01
N LYS A 2 -24.81 43.94 30.87
CA LYS A 2 -24.84 42.91 29.80
C LYS A 2 -23.53 42.75 29.00
N LEU A 3 -22.83 43.83 28.71
CA LEU A 3 -21.58 43.81 27.91
C LEU A 3 -20.38 43.11 28.59
N LEU A 4 -20.34 43.08 29.94
CA LEU A 4 -19.29 42.38 30.70
C LEU A 4 -19.49 40.85 30.71
N LEU A 5 -20.72 40.36 30.62
CA LEU A 5 -21.03 38.93 30.59
C LEU A 5 -20.74 38.29 29.23
N GLU A 6 -20.85 39.02 28.12
CA GLU A 6 -20.56 38.52 26.79
C GLU A 6 -19.02 38.38 26.55
N GLY A 7 -18.22 39.26 27.12
CA GLY A 7 -16.74 39.21 27.03
C GLY A 7 -16.14 37.99 27.75
N VAL A 8 -16.68 37.61 28.90
CA VAL A 8 -16.21 36.43 29.67
C VAL A 8 -16.52 35.11 28.94
N GLY A 9 -17.69 35.03 28.30
CA GLY A 9 -18.08 33.83 27.56
C GLY A 9 -17.26 33.58 26.28
N SER A 10 -16.79 34.63 25.63
CA SER A 10 -15.93 34.51 24.43
C SER A 10 -14.49 34.12 24.79
N ALA A 11 -13.94 34.69 25.86
CA ALA A 11 -12.61 34.33 26.37
C ALA A 11 -12.56 32.86 26.84
N PHE A 12 -13.59 32.38 27.53
CA PHE A 12 -13.68 30.99 28.00
C PHE A 12 -13.80 29.99 26.86
N ARG A 13 -14.51 30.33 25.76
CA ARG A 13 -14.57 29.48 24.56
C ARG A 13 -13.26 29.43 23.82
N LEU A 14 -12.51 30.53 23.78
CA LEU A 14 -11.21 30.58 23.12
C LEU A 14 -10.17 29.73 23.86
N THR A 15 -10.11 29.84 25.19
CA THR A 15 -9.20 29.04 26.04
C THR A 15 -9.53 27.55 25.97
N ARG A 16 -10.81 27.17 25.89
CA ARG A 16 -11.22 25.78 25.72
C ARG A 16 -10.83 25.21 24.36
N ARG A 17 -10.90 26.00 23.28
CA ARG A 17 -10.46 25.59 21.94
C ARG A 17 -8.96 25.46 21.84
N THR A 18 -8.19 26.38 22.43
CA THR A 18 -6.72 26.28 22.45
C THR A 18 -6.24 25.11 23.31
N ALA A 19 -6.88 24.85 24.44
CA ALA A 19 -6.60 23.66 25.27
C ALA A 19 -6.90 22.35 24.52
N ALA A 20 -8.02 22.28 23.77
CA ALA A 20 -8.36 21.12 22.97
C ALA A 20 -7.36 20.88 21.82
N LEU A 21 -6.92 21.93 21.13
CA LEU A 21 -5.89 21.85 20.10
C LEU A 21 -4.54 21.41 20.67
N LEU A 22 -4.15 21.93 21.83
CA LEU A 22 -2.91 21.53 22.49
C LEU A 22 -2.95 20.07 22.94
N ALA A 23 -4.09 19.61 23.49
CA ALA A 23 -4.30 18.21 23.86
C ALA A 23 -4.25 17.28 22.63
N LEU A 24 -4.82 17.72 21.50
CA LEU A 24 -4.76 16.97 20.23
C LEU A 24 -3.32 16.87 19.71
N LEU A 25 -2.54 17.94 19.79
CA LEU A 25 -1.13 17.93 19.37
C LEU A 25 -0.27 17.01 20.24
N ILE A 26 -0.52 16.95 21.54
CA ILE A 26 0.17 16.03 22.46
C ILE A 26 -0.21 14.57 22.19
N ALA A 27 -1.47 14.30 21.79
CA ALA A 27 -1.92 12.96 21.45
C ALA A 27 -1.35 12.41 20.14
N LEU A 28 -0.77 13.27 19.29
CA LEU A 28 -0.11 12.86 18.03
C LEU A 28 1.38 12.51 18.21
N SER A 29 1.91 12.46 19.43
CA SER A 29 3.29 12.04 19.66
C SER A 29 3.49 10.61 19.19
N PRO A 30 4.49 10.30 18.33
CA PRO A 30 4.76 8.95 17.91
C PRO A 30 5.15 8.10 19.11
N ALA A 31 4.41 7.02 19.35
CA ALA A 31 4.77 6.02 20.34
C ALA A 31 5.94 5.19 19.77
N HIS A 32 7.14 5.33 20.33
CA HIS A 32 8.29 4.50 19.96
C HIS A 32 8.23 3.19 20.75
N ALA A 33 8.30 2.06 20.05
CA ALA A 33 8.32 0.73 20.67
C ALA A 33 9.74 0.27 21.08
N VAL A 34 10.77 0.98 20.63
CA VAL A 34 12.19 0.68 20.93
C VAL A 34 12.56 1.14 22.32
N GLU A 35 13.06 0.22 23.14
CA GLU A 35 13.50 0.50 24.49
C GLU A 35 14.90 1.15 24.51
N PRO A 36 15.18 2.12 25.42
CA PRO A 36 16.49 2.74 25.52
C PRO A 36 17.64 1.74 25.76
N GLY A 37 17.35 0.60 26.39
CA GLY A 37 18.32 -0.46 26.67
C GLY A 37 18.78 -1.27 25.46
N GLU A 38 18.01 -1.26 24.36
CA GLU A 38 18.34 -1.95 23.12
C GLU A 38 19.25 -1.13 22.19
N MET A 39 19.30 0.17 22.38
CA MET A 39 19.93 1.09 21.43
C MET A 39 21.45 0.92 21.41
N LEU A 40 22.03 0.93 20.22
CA LEU A 40 23.48 0.92 20.04
C LEU A 40 24.07 2.27 20.41
N LYS A 41 25.32 2.23 20.95
CA LYS A 41 26.05 3.46 21.30
C LYS A 41 26.46 4.29 20.09
N ASP A 42 26.68 3.64 18.95
CA ASP A 42 26.99 4.28 17.68
C ASP A 42 25.68 4.74 16.99
N PRO A 43 25.47 6.07 16.85
CA PRO A 43 24.25 6.58 16.23
C PRO A 43 24.07 6.17 14.76
N ALA A 44 25.17 5.96 14.04
CA ALA A 44 25.10 5.55 12.62
C ALA A 44 24.63 4.10 12.49
N LEU A 45 25.14 3.20 13.32
CA LEU A 45 24.69 1.81 13.38
C LEU A 45 23.25 1.71 13.89
N GLU A 46 22.86 2.52 14.87
CA GLU A 46 21.49 2.54 15.38
C GLU A 46 20.50 3.04 14.31
N ALA A 47 20.87 4.06 13.55
CA ALA A 47 20.03 4.53 12.44
C ALA A 47 19.82 3.42 11.38
N ARG A 48 20.87 2.65 11.04
CA ARG A 48 20.78 1.50 10.17
C ARG A 48 19.91 0.38 10.76
N ALA A 49 20.08 0.08 12.05
CA ALA A 49 19.29 -0.92 12.76
C ALA A 49 17.79 -0.58 12.70
N ARG A 50 17.43 0.68 12.90
CA ARG A 50 16.04 1.15 12.78
C ARG A 50 15.50 1.03 11.37
N GLN A 51 16.27 1.41 10.35
CA GLN A 51 15.86 1.26 8.96
C GLN A 51 15.55 -0.21 8.62
N LEU A 52 16.43 -1.14 9.00
CA LEU A 52 16.22 -2.57 8.79
C LEU A 52 15.01 -3.10 9.59
N SER A 53 14.82 -2.61 10.82
CA SER A 53 13.68 -2.97 11.66
C SER A 53 12.34 -2.54 11.06
N GLN A 54 12.30 -1.45 10.29
CA GLN A 54 11.12 -1.01 9.55
C GLN A 54 10.83 -1.87 8.31
N GLU A 55 11.81 -2.61 7.80
CA GLU A 55 11.64 -3.54 6.68
C GLU A 55 11.22 -4.94 7.13
N LEU A 56 11.33 -5.22 8.43
CA LEU A 56 11.01 -6.52 9.02
C LEU A 56 9.65 -6.49 9.71
N ARG A 57 8.87 -7.55 9.46
CA ARG A 57 7.53 -7.74 10.01
C ARG A 57 7.58 -8.47 11.34
N CYS A 58 6.82 -7.98 12.29
CA CYS A 58 6.51 -8.77 13.49
C CYS A 58 5.51 -9.87 13.12
N VAL A 59 5.98 -11.13 13.06
CA VAL A 59 5.16 -12.27 12.58
C VAL A 59 4.01 -12.65 13.51
N VAL A 60 3.98 -12.14 14.74
CA VAL A 60 2.91 -12.35 15.73
C VAL A 60 1.99 -11.15 15.90
N CYS A 61 2.24 -10.06 15.15
CA CYS A 61 1.48 -8.82 15.21
C CYS A 61 0.64 -8.63 13.94
N GLN A 62 -0.29 -7.66 13.97
CA GLN A 62 -1.15 -7.34 12.83
C GLN A 62 -0.38 -6.55 11.74
N ASN A 63 0.60 -7.18 11.12
CA ASN A 63 1.35 -6.62 9.99
C ASN A 63 2.23 -5.38 10.31
N GLN A 64 2.53 -5.16 11.59
CA GLN A 64 3.42 -4.07 12.04
C GLN A 64 4.88 -4.41 11.77
N SER A 65 5.72 -3.37 11.63
CA SER A 65 7.17 -3.54 11.65
C SER A 65 7.66 -3.95 13.06
N ILE A 66 8.84 -4.54 13.13
CA ILE A 66 9.44 -4.81 14.44
C ILE A 66 9.89 -3.53 15.14
N ASP A 67 10.06 -2.41 14.43
CA ASP A 67 10.36 -1.09 15.00
C ASP A 67 9.16 -0.49 15.73
N ASP A 68 7.93 -0.80 15.27
CA ASP A 68 6.67 -0.26 15.82
C ASP A 68 5.98 -1.22 16.80
N SER A 69 6.48 -2.44 16.98
CA SER A 69 5.84 -3.48 17.77
C SER A 69 6.49 -3.66 19.15
N ASN A 70 5.65 -3.71 20.20
CA ASN A 70 6.07 -4.01 21.59
C ASN A 70 6.05 -5.50 21.92
N ALA A 71 5.80 -6.39 20.94
CA ALA A 71 5.81 -7.83 21.19
C ALA A 71 7.23 -8.32 21.56
N SER A 72 7.32 -9.34 22.43
CA SER A 72 8.61 -9.92 22.82
C SER A 72 9.42 -10.41 21.61
N LEU A 73 8.76 -11.05 20.64
CA LEU A 73 9.42 -11.49 19.41
C LEU A 73 9.95 -10.32 18.57
N ALA A 74 9.26 -9.16 18.55
CA ALA A 74 9.76 -7.96 17.87
C ALA A 74 11.02 -7.43 18.55
N HIS A 75 11.05 -7.44 19.89
CA HIS A 75 12.24 -7.12 20.67
C HIS A 75 13.41 -8.06 20.33
N ASP A 76 13.20 -9.36 20.35
CA ASP A 76 14.25 -10.34 20.03
C ASP A 76 14.81 -10.15 18.62
N LEU A 77 13.94 -9.89 17.65
CA LEU A 77 14.36 -9.60 16.27
C LEU A 77 15.17 -8.30 16.18
N ARG A 78 14.79 -7.25 16.91
CA ARG A 78 15.56 -6.00 16.96
C ARG A 78 16.95 -6.20 17.57
N VAL A 79 17.06 -7.03 18.59
CA VAL A 79 18.35 -7.41 19.18
C VAL A 79 19.22 -8.14 18.15
N ILE A 80 18.68 -9.14 17.47
CA ILE A 80 19.40 -9.90 16.43
C ILE A 80 19.90 -8.96 15.31
N VAL A 81 19.07 -8.03 14.84
CA VAL A 81 19.48 -7.06 13.82
C VAL A 81 20.71 -6.25 14.29
N ARG A 82 20.68 -5.76 15.53
CA ARG A 82 21.77 -4.97 16.11
C ARG A 82 23.04 -5.80 16.30
N GLU A 83 22.93 -7.03 16.78
CA GLU A 83 24.06 -7.96 16.93
C GLU A 83 24.76 -8.22 15.60
N ARG A 84 23.99 -8.47 14.53
CA ARG A 84 24.53 -8.70 13.20
C ARG A 84 25.24 -7.48 12.61
N LEU A 85 24.65 -6.28 12.81
CA LEU A 85 25.28 -5.02 12.39
C LEU A 85 26.60 -4.75 13.14
N VAL A 86 26.64 -5.04 14.45
CA VAL A 86 27.87 -4.91 15.25
C VAL A 86 28.92 -5.93 14.81
N ALA A 87 28.50 -7.11 14.36
CA ALA A 87 29.41 -8.12 13.78
C ALA A 87 29.99 -7.71 12.43
N GLY A 88 29.49 -6.61 11.81
CA GLY A 88 29.99 -6.07 10.57
C GLY A 88 29.24 -6.50 9.31
N ASP A 89 28.09 -7.15 9.46
CA ASP A 89 27.27 -7.58 8.34
C ASP A 89 26.72 -6.38 7.54
N SER A 90 26.58 -6.56 6.26
CA SER A 90 25.85 -5.64 5.39
C SER A 90 24.34 -5.76 5.62
N ASP A 91 23.56 -4.73 5.25
CA ASP A 91 22.11 -4.71 5.38
C ASP A 91 21.44 -5.91 4.68
N ALA A 92 21.97 -6.29 3.50
CA ALA A 92 21.47 -7.43 2.74
C ALA A 92 21.74 -8.77 3.46
N GLU A 93 22.88 -8.91 4.13
CA GLU A 93 23.23 -10.11 4.90
C GLU A 93 22.38 -10.23 6.17
N VAL A 94 22.13 -9.10 6.87
CA VAL A 94 21.24 -9.08 8.04
C VAL A 94 19.83 -9.53 7.65
N LEU A 95 19.25 -8.96 6.59
CA LEU A 95 17.92 -9.34 6.10
C LEU A 95 17.88 -10.80 5.64
N ALA A 96 18.93 -11.28 4.95
CA ALA A 96 19.02 -12.68 4.53
C ALA A 96 19.12 -13.63 5.71
N TYR A 97 19.85 -13.27 6.76
CA TYR A 97 19.95 -14.07 7.97
C TYR A 97 18.60 -14.22 8.67
N VAL A 98 17.87 -13.12 8.84
CA VAL A 98 16.55 -13.13 9.47
C VAL A 98 15.55 -13.92 8.62
N GLU A 99 15.57 -13.71 7.28
CA GLU A 99 14.72 -14.44 6.34
C GLU A 99 14.98 -15.96 6.38
N ALA A 100 16.23 -16.39 6.41
CA ALA A 100 16.59 -17.81 6.47
C ALA A 100 16.07 -18.49 7.75
N ARG A 101 15.97 -17.76 8.87
CA ARG A 101 15.55 -18.30 10.15
C ARG A 101 14.03 -18.24 10.39
N TYR A 102 13.36 -17.18 9.89
CA TYR A 102 11.94 -16.92 10.16
C TYR A 102 11.05 -17.04 8.91
N GLY A 103 11.66 -17.28 7.75
CA GLY A 103 10.96 -17.40 6.47
C GLY A 103 10.74 -16.08 5.77
N ALA A 104 10.42 -16.14 4.47
CA ALA A 104 10.25 -14.94 3.62
C ALA A 104 9.12 -13.99 4.07
N PHE A 105 8.18 -14.49 4.88
CA PHE A 105 7.07 -13.68 5.41
C PHE A 105 7.53 -12.61 6.42
N VAL A 106 8.74 -12.75 6.98
CA VAL A 106 9.33 -11.74 7.88
C VAL A 106 9.66 -10.43 7.15
N LEU A 107 9.81 -10.46 5.84
CA LEU A 107 10.05 -9.25 5.05
C LEU A 107 8.73 -8.52 4.76
N LEU A 108 8.65 -7.22 5.12
CA LEU A 108 7.52 -6.36 4.76
C LEU A 108 7.52 -6.04 3.27
N ARG A 109 8.70 -5.97 2.66
CA ARG A 109 8.86 -5.77 1.22
C ARG A 109 9.31 -7.07 0.57
N PRO A 110 8.46 -7.72 -0.24
CA PRO A 110 8.84 -8.94 -0.94
C PRO A 110 10.04 -8.68 -1.85
N ARG A 111 11.00 -9.59 -1.85
CA ARG A 111 12.11 -9.53 -2.80
C ARG A 111 11.60 -9.78 -4.23
N LEU A 112 12.22 -9.12 -5.19
CA LEU A 112 11.96 -9.38 -6.61
C LEU A 112 12.54 -10.75 -6.96
N THR A 113 11.67 -11.75 -6.99
CA THR A 113 11.96 -13.11 -7.45
C THR A 113 11.26 -13.35 -8.79
N PRO A 114 11.67 -14.35 -9.59
CA PRO A 114 10.95 -14.69 -10.82
C PRO A 114 9.44 -14.92 -10.59
N GLN A 115 9.08 -15.51 -9.45
CA GLN A 115 7.67 -15.74 -9.07
C GLN A 115 6.92 -14.43 -8.81
N THR A 116 7.54 -13.49 -8.07
CA THR A 116 6.91 -12.18 -7.79
C THR A 116 6.83 -11.32 -9.04
N VAL A 117 7.84 -11.37 -9.93
CA VAL A 117 7.81 -10.68 -11.23
C VAL A 117 6.68 -11.22 -12.10
N LEU A 118 6.50 -12.54 -12.16
CA LEU A 118 5.38 -13.15 -12.89
C LEU A 118 4.03 -12.72 -12.31
N LEU A 119 3.90 -12.72 -10.98
CA LEU A 119 2.68 -12.29 -10.30
C LEU A 119 2.31 -10.84 -10.63
N TRP A 120 3.27 -9.93 -10.54
CA TRP A 120 3.07 -8.52 -10.89
C TRP A 120 2.88 -8.28 -12.39
N GLY A 121 3.48 -9.12 -13.24
CA GLY A 121 3.35 -9.05 -14.70
C GLY A 121 2.03 -9.60 -15.23
N THR A 122 1.39 -10.53 -14.51
CA THR A 122 0.15 -11.20 -14.93
C THR A 122 -0.97 -10.24 -15.37
N PRO A 123 -1.34 -9.20 -14.63
CA PRO A 123 -2.40 -8.27 -15.05
C PRO A 123 -2.08 -7.57 -16.38
N PHE A 124 -0.82 -7.22 -16.60
CA PHE A 124 -0.40 -6.58 -17.84
C PHE A 124 -0.43 -7.53 -19.03
N ILE A 125 -0.02 -8.78 -18.83
CA ILE A 125 -0.08 -9.83 -19.85
C ILE A 125 -1.53 -10.11 -20.24
N LEU A 126 -2.44 -10.24 -19.26
CA LEU A 126 -3.86 -10.45 -19.51
C LEU A 126 -4.49 -9.27 -20.24
N LEU A 127 -4.16 -8.05 -19.85
CA LEU A 127 -4.67 -6.83 -20.49
C LEU A 127 -4.20 -6.73 -21.95
N ALA A 128 -2.91 -6.99 -22.20
CA ALA A 128 -2.34 -7.01 -23.54
C ALA A 128 -2.98 -8.10 -24.41
N GLY A 129 -3.19 -9.29 -23.85
CA GLY A 129 -3.87 -10.40 -24.54
C GLY A 129 -5.33 -10.06 -24.90
N ALA A 130 -6.07 -9.46 -23.95
CA ALA A 130 -7.44 -9.02 -24.19
C ALA A 130 -7.50 -7.92 -25.27
N ALA A 131 -6.60 -6.94 -25.21
CA ALA A 131 -6.50 -5.87 -26.19
C ALA A 131 -6.18 -6.41 -27.59
N ALA A 132 -5.23 -7.33 -27.70
CA ALA A 132 -4.86 -7.99 -28.95
C ALA A 132 -6.03 -8.82 -29.51
N TYR A 133 -6.74 -9.54 -28.64
CA TYR A 133 -7.94 -10.32 -29.02
C TYR A 133 -9.04 -9.41 -29.57
N LEU A 134 -9.37 -8.32 -28.84
CA LEU A 134 -10.39 -7.36 -29.28
C LEU A 134 -10.00 -6.66 -30.58
N TRP A 135 -8.73 -6.32 -30.74
CA TRP A 135 -8.24 -5.71 -31.97
C TRP A 135 -8.35 -6.66 -33.17
N ARG A 136 -8.01 -7.93 -32.97
CA ARG A 136 -8.10 -8.96 -33.99
C ARG A 136 -9.55 -9.27 -34.39
N THR A 137 -10.47 -9.32 -33.41
CA THR A 137 -11.90 -9.54 -33.68
C THR A 137 -12.54 -8.35 -34.37
N ARG A 138 -12.18 -7.11 -33.97
CA ARG A 138 -12.65 -5.88 -34.66
C ARG A 138 -12.16 -5.84 -36.11
N ARG A 139 -10.88 -6.14 -36.36
CA ARG A 139 -10.36 -6.21 -37.73
C ARG A 139 -11.06 -7.27 -38.58
N ARG A 140 -11.35 -8.44 -38.04
CA ARG A 140 -12.07 -9.49 -38.75
C ARG A 140 -13.50 -9.05 -39.09
N ARG A 141 -14.23 -8.42 -38.16
CA ARG A 141 -15.58 -7.91 -38.39
C ARG A 141 -15.60 -6.74 -39.39
N ALA A 142 -14.58 -5.88 -39.39
CA ALA A 142 -14.47 -4.80 -40.35
C ALA A 142 -14.10 -5.31 -41.77
N ALA A 143 -13.46 -6.47 -41.90
CA ALA A 143 -13.13 -7.09 -43.16
C ALA A 143 -14.31 -7.94 -43.75
N GLU A 144 -15.30 -8.26 -42.95
CA GLU A 144 -16.52 -8.92 -43.41
C GLU A 144 -17.48 -7.81 -43.90
N PRO A 145 -17.75 -7.70 -45.20
CA PRO A 145 -18.68 -6.70 -45.68
C PRO A 145 -20.03 -6.99 -45.00
N ALA A 146 -20.61 -5.93 -44.39
CA ALA A 146 -21.96 -5.99 -43.85
C ALA A 146 -22.89 -6.39 -44.99
N GLN A 147 -23.09 -7.70 -45.19
CA GLN A 147 -24.15 -8.21 -46.03
C GLN A 147 -25.44 -7.90 -45.25
N THR A 148 -25.95 -6.68 -45.40
CA THR A 148 -27.37 -6.45 -45.15
C THR A 148 -28.10 -7.43 -46.07
N PRO A 149 -28.84 -8.41 -45.52
CA PRO A 149 -29.63 -9.28 -46.37
C PRO A 149 -30.48 -8.41 -47.28
N ALA A 150 -30.40 -8.65 -48.58
CA ALA A 150 -31.27 -7.93 -49.49
C ALA A 150 -32.71 -8.16 -49.01
N LEU A 151 -33.49 -7.10 -48.87
CA LEU A 151 -34.89 -7.15 -48.48
C LEU A 151 -35.62 -8.17 -49.39
N SER A 152 -36.39 -9.03 -48.78
CA SER A 152 -37.22 -9.96 -49.52
C SER A 152 -38.19 -9.17 -50.44
N PRO A 153 -38.66 -9.76 -51.57
CA PRO A 153 -39.57 -9.06 -52.47
C PRO A 153 -40.86 -8.53 -51.78
N ASP A 154 -41.25 -9.20 -50.67
CA ASP A 154 -42.44 -8.82 -49.90
C ASP A 154 -42.15 -7.62 -48.95
N GLU A 155 -41.01 -7.60 -48.30
CA GLU A 155 -40.53 -6.49 -47.47
C GLU A 155 -40.31 -5.23 -48.32
N GLN A 156 -39.82 -5.42 -49.57
CA GLN A 156 -39.61 -4.30 -50.50
C GLN A 156 -40.91 -3.67 -50.94
N ARG A 157 -41.96 -4.51 -51.20
CA ARG A 157 -43.32 -4.04 -51.50
C ARG A 157 -43.98 -3.29 -50.35
N GLN A 158 -43.76 -3.75 -49.09
CA GLN A 158 -44.28 -3.06 -47.91
C GLN A 158 -43.58 -1.71 -47.70
N LEU A 159 -42.25 -1.66 -47.88
CA LEU A 159 -41.51 -0.43 -47.80
C LEU A 159 -41.96 0.58 -48.85
N ASP A 160 -42.12 0.15 -50.07
CA ASP A 160 -42.63 1.01 -51.19
C ASP A 160 -44.05 1.50 -50.97
N ALA A 161 -44.89 0.73 -50.28
CA ALA A 161 -46.26 1.14 -49.92
C ALA A 161 -46.25 2.27 -48.88
N ILE A 162 -45.36 2.17 -47.87
CA ILE A 162 -45.22 3.16 -46.79
C ILE A 162 -44.58 4.46 -47.30
N LEU A 163 -43.66 4.39 -48.27
CA LEU A 163 -42.98 5.56 -48.82
C LEU A 163 -43.83 6.33 -49.83
N LYS A 164 -44.98 5.81 -50.30
CA LYS A 164 -45.90 6.46 -51.24
C LYS A 164 -47.06 7.16 -50.57
N GLU A 165 -47.20 7.09 -49.24
CA GLU A 165 -48.15 7.82 -48.42
C GLU A 165 -47.57 9.18 -47.96
#